data_18d8b35d1cab6885a54bf0c56c076972
#
_entry.id   18d8b35d1cab6885a54bf0c56c076972
#
_cell.length_a   1.000
_cell.length_b   1.000
_cell.length_c   1.000
_cell.angle_alpha   90.00
_cell.angle_beta   90.00
_cell.angle_gamma   90.00
#
_symmetry.space_group_name_H-M   'P 1'
#
loop_
_entity.id
_entity.type
_entity.pdbx_description
1 polymer ?
#
loop_
_entity_poly.entity_id
_entity_poly.type
_entity_poly.pdbx_seq_one_letter_code
_entity_poly.pdbx_strand_id
1 'polypeptide(L)'
;MFAAAKVQGINNDGHQRSKRLKTGLKRASGGAIFTAFLGLSLALTSTAVHPEAIIADHRAVQAFERIPAFWLEKAKTMTIHYAHTSHGDQVWQGVSNLESQYPKYRFARRVDATEGLPPAEVPPALRMYDGNPPETYIEPNDYWEGESGKDRTRDVADTGHYHASMWAWCGQVSGASEAYIQGYLDTLYAFETEYPAMRFIYMTGHLDGGGSTGNLHLKNQQIRHYCSANNKVLFDFADIERYDPEGTDFLDLGADDECDYWIGGTKYNWADQWCAAHPGSDFCLSCACSHSRALNCNMKARAFWWMMARLAGWNGQAPSVPLPLILFD
;
A
#
# COMPACT_ATOMS: atom_id res chain seq x y z
N MET A 1 -1.24 -21.81 53.16
CA MET A 1 -0.48 -22.94 53.74
C MET A 1 0.44 -23.48 52.67
N PHE A 2 1.74 -23.44 52.92
CA PHE A 2 2.88 -24.20 52.33
C PHE A 2 3.12 -24.06 50.83
N ALA A 3 4.34 -23.93 50.29
CA ALA A 3 5.66 -23.54 50.84
C ALA A 3 6.55 -23.20 49.63
N ALA A 4 7.49 -22.32 49.85
CA ALA A 4 8.57 -21.96 48.92
C ALA A 4 9.62 -23.08 48.83
N ALA A 5 10.25 -23.20 47.66
CA ALA A 5 11.55 -23.89 47.54
C ALA A 5 12.50 -23.05 46.68
N LYS A 6 13.59 -22.68 47.34
CA LYS A 6 14.76 -21.93 46.87
C LYS A 6 15.86 -22.95 46.60
N VAL A 7 16.53 -22.90 45.45
CA VAL A 7 17.84 -23.57 45.29
C VAL A 7 18.82 -22.59 44.59
N GLN A 8 19.95 -22.38 45.27
CA GLN A 8 21.22 -21.77 44.88
C GLN A 8 21.87 -22.54 43.73
N GLY A 9 22.53 -21.99 42.73
CA GLY A 9 23.77 -21.26 42.74
C GLY A 9 24.99 -22.19 42.54
N ILE A 10 25.66 -22.16 41.39
CA ILE A 10 27.09 -22.55 41.27
C ILE A 10 27.73 -21.71 40.14
N ASN A 11 28.75 -20.94 40.53
CA ASN A 11 29.76 -20.32 39.68
C ASN A 11 30.72 -21.38 39.10
N ASN A 12 31.23 -21.13 37.89
CA ASN A 12 32.59 -21.56 37.58
C ASN A 12 33.25 -20.65 36.55
N ASP A 13 34.32 -20.01 36.99
CA ASP A 13 35.33 -19.31 36.22
C ASP A 13 36.17 -20.26 35.37
N GLY A 14 36.60 -19.82 34.20
CA GLY A 14 37.54 -20.54 33.35
C GLY A 14 38.34 -19.60 32.44
N HIS A 15 39.38 -19.04 32.98
CA HIS A 15 40.48 -18.35 32.28
C HIS A 15 41.18 -19.31 31.31
N GLN A 16 41.40 -18.91 30.04
CA GLN A 16 42.59 -19.42 29.33
C GLN A 16 43.22 -18.35 28.40
N ARG A 17 44.54 -18.36 28.53
CA ARG A 17 45.58 -17.46 28.05
C ARG A 17 45.81 -17.53 26.53
N SER A 18 46.13 -16.35 26.01
CA SER A 18 46.91 -16.06 24.82
C SER A 18 48.20 -16.88 24.65
N LYS A 19 48.46 -17.32 23.40
CA LYS A 19 49.83 -17.62 22.93
C LYS A 19 50.08 -16.91 21.60
N ARG A 20 50.98 -15.93 21.66
CA ARG A 20 51.65 -15.33 20.50
C ARG A 20 52.61 -16.33 19.87
N LEU A 21 52.56 -16.50 18.55
CA LEU A 21 53.69 -17.05 17.76
C LEU A 21 54.25 -15.93 16.90
N LYS A 22 55.56 -15.65 17.13
CA LYS A 22 56.45 -14.88 16.22
C LYS A 22 57.05 -15.88 15.27
N THR A 23 57.04 -15.62 13.97
CA THR A 23 57.97 -16.21 13.00
C THR A 23 58.45 -15.18 11.99
N GLY A 24 59.72 -15.23 11.75
CA GLY A 24 60.64 -14.32 11.24
C GLY A 24 60.61 -14.14 9.73
N LEU A 25 61.11 -12.96 9.36
CA LEU A 25 61.40 -12.51 8.00
C LEU A 25 62.62 -13.29 7.45
N LYS A 26 62.52 -13.78 6.20
CA LYS A 26 63.69 -13.98 5.32
C LYS A 26 63.52 -13.13 4.06
N ARG A 27 64.46 -12.22 3.86
CA ARG A 27 64.65 -11.45 2.63
C ARG A 27 65.15 -12.38 1.51
N ALA A 28 64.51 -12.29 0.36
CA ALA A 28 65.07 -12.72 -0.92
C ALA A 28 64.98 -11.54 -1.90
N SER A 29 66.13 -11.14 -2.38
CA SER A 29 66.30 -10.11 -3.43
C SER A 29 66.10 -10.76 -4.81
N GLY A 30 65.15 -10.26 -5.57
CA GLY A 30 64.96 -10.60 -6.98
C GLY A 30 64.28 -9.43 -7.67
N GLY A 31 65.00 -8.78 -8.58
CA GLY A 31 64.47 -7.66 -9.34
C GLY A 31 63.42 -8.11 -10.33
N ALA A 32 62.33 -7.43 -10.34
CA ALA A 32 61.27 -7.56 -11.35
C ALA A 32 60.86 -6.17 -11.83
N ILE A 33 60.87 -6.04 -13.13
CA ILE A 33 60.49 -4.87 -13.92
C ILE A 33 58.99 -4.61 -13.65
N PHE A 34 58.66 -3.46 -13.08
CA PHE A 34 57.28 -3.03 -12.88
C PHE A 34 56.76 -2.36 -14.16
N THR A 35 55.95 -3.07 -14.93
CA THR A 35 55.06 -2.47 -15.93
C THR A 35 53.80 -1.97 -15.18
N ALA A 36 53.68 -0.66 -15.02
CA ALA A 36 52.54 -0.02 -14.40
C ALA A 36 51.33 -0.09 -15.37
N PHE A 37 50.44 -1.03 -15.14
CA PHE A 37 49.07 -0.99 -15.69
C PHE A 37 48.24 -0.01 -14.85
N LEU A 38 47.95 1.18 -15.43
CA LEU A 38 46.97 2.10 -14.86
C LEU A 38 45.56 1.51 -15.08
N GLY A 39 45.13 0.69 -14.14
CA GLY A 39 43.76 0.20 -14.11
C GLY A 39 42.83 1.32 -13.66
N LEU A 40 42.10 1.93 -14.62
CA LEU A 40 41.00 2.85 -14.34
C LEU A 40 39.86 2.06 -13.72
N SER A 41 39.83 1.95 -12.38
CA SER A 41 38.68 1.41 -11.66
C SER A 41 37.54 2.41 -11.74
N LEU A 42 36.61 2.19 -12.68
CA LEU A 42 35.31 2.83 -12.63
C LEU A 42 34.58 2.30 -11.37
N ALA A 43 34.63 3.08 -10.30
CA ALA A 43 33.77 2.87 -9.16
C ALA A 43 32.32 3.16 -9.62
N LEU A 44 31.58 2.11 -9.98
CA LEU A 44 30.13 2.17 -10.08
C LEU A 44 29.63 2.48 -8.68
N THR A 45 29.41 3.76 -8.38
CA THR A 45 28.62 4.16 -7.22
C THR A 45 27.21 3.67 -7.46
N SER A 46 26.86 2.52 -6.91
CA SER A 46 25.47 2.10 -6.76
C SER A 46 24.83 3.17 -5.88
N THR A 47 24.16 4.12 -6.50
CA THR A 47 23.21 4.96 -5.78
C THR A 47 22.14 4.01 -5.26
N ALA A 48 22.08 3.82 -3.95
CA ALA A 48 20.96 3.15 -3.33
C ALA A 48 19.70 3.90 -3.78
N VAL A 49 18.93 3.31 -4.65
CA VAL A 49 17.62 3.82 -5.03
C VAL A 49 16.78 3.67 -3.79
N HIS A 50 16.63 4.75 -3.03
CA HIS A 50 15.64 4.76 -1.96
C HIS A 50 14.28 4.48 -2.60
N PRO A 51 13.50 3.55 -2.06
CA PRO A 51 12.19 3.27 -2.63
C PRO A 51 11.37 4.56 -2.64
N GLU A 52 10.87 4.95 -3.82
CA GLU A 52 9.99 6.08 -3.98
C GLU A 52 8.63 5.77 -3.35
N ALA A 53 7.96 6.79 -2.79
CA ALA A 53 6.60 6.65 -2.28
C ALA A 53 5.66 6.08 -3.36
N ILE A 54 4.80 5.15 -2.98
CA ILE A 54 3.77 4.60 -3.87
C ILE A 54 2.46 5.28 -3.49
N ILE A 55 2.00 6.23 -4.30
CA ILE A 55 0.76 6.97 -4.06
C ILE A 55 -0.28 6.56 -5.10
N ALA A 56 -1.30 5.83 -4.66
CA ALA A 56 -2.42 5.42 -5.49
C ALA A 56 -3.55 6.47 -5.38
N ASP A 57 -3.52 7.46 -6.24
CA ASP A 57 -4.41 8.60 -6.36
C ASP A 57 -5.17 8.58 -7.72
N HIS A 58 -5.85 9.67 -8.11
CA HIS A 58 -6.52 9.77 -9.41
C HIS A 58 -5.55 9.57 -10.60
N ARG A 59 -4.25 9.89 -10.45
CA ARG A 59 -3.25 9.66 -11.50
C ARG A 59 -2.94 8.17 -11.66
N ALA A 60 -3.03 7.39 -10.57
CA ALA A 60 -2.95 5.94 -10.63
C ALA A 60 -4.12 5.35 -11.43
N VAL A 61 -5.33 5.91 -11.30
CA VAL A 61 -6.50 5.56 -12.10
C VAL A 61 -6.21 5.79 -13.60
N GLN A 62 -5.68 6.96 -13.95
CA GLN A 62 -5.33 7.31 -15.34
C GLN A 62 -4.16 6.47 -15.89
N ALA A 63 -3.27 5.99 -15.02
CA ALA A 63 -2.13 5.16 -15.39
C ALA A 63 -2.44 3.65 -15.43
N PHE A 64 -3.63 3.23 -15.04
CA PHE A 64 -4.02 1.83 -14.91
C PHE A 64 -3.78 1.01 -16.18
N GLU A 65 -4.17 1.51 -17.36
CA GLU A 65 -4.00 0.80 -18.62
C GLU A 65 -2.52 0.64 -19.04
N ARG A 66 -1.60 1.33 -18.37
CA ARG A 66 -0.15 1.23 -18.62
C ARG A 66 0.51 0.09 -17.84
N ILE A 67 -0.24 -0.62 -16.97
CA ILE A 67 0.31 -1.74 -16.20
C ILE A 67 0.74 -2.84 -17.18
N PRO A 68 2.04 -3.17 -17.25
CA PRO A 68 2.48 -4.26 -18.11
C PRO A 68 1.94 -5.61 -17.62
N ALA A 69 1.55 -6.49 -18.55
CA ALA A 69 0.98 -7.79 -18.22
C ALA A 69 1.85 -8.60 -17.23
N PHE A 70 3.17 -8.52 -17.38
CA PHE A 70 4.10 -9.18 -16.45
C PHE A 70 3.88 -8.77 -15.00
N TRP A 71 3.71 -7.47 -14.73
CA TRP A 71 3.53 -6.96 -13.37
C TRP A 71 2.11 -7.22 -12.84
N LEU A 72 1.11 -7.26 -13.74
CA LEU A 72 -0.22 -7.72 -13.36
C LEU A 72 -0.20 -9.18 -12.91
N GLU A 73 0.49 -10.06 -13.64
CA GLU A 73 0.65 -11.46 -13.23
C GLU A 73 1.41 -11.61 -11.91
N LYS A 74 2.44 -10.76 -11.69
CA LYS A 74 3.13 -10.70 -10.40
C LYS A 74 2.23 -10.23 -9.26
N ALA A 75 1.42 -9.20 -9.48
CA ALA A 75 0.45 -8.73 -8.49
C ALA A 75 -0.54 -9.82 -8.08
N LYS A 76 -0.98 -10.66 -9.02
CA LYS A 76 -1.86 -11.80 -8.73
C LYS A 76 -1.26 -12.89 -7.83
N THR A 77 0.06 -12.92 -7.66
CA THR A 77 0.70 -13.83 -6.69
C THR A 77 0.74 -13.28 -5.28
N MET A 78 0.32 -12.03 -5.07
CA MET A 78 0.33 -11.39 -3.77
C MET A 78 -0.90 -11.77 -2.94
N THR A 79 -0.77 -11.50 -1.65
CA THR A 79 -1.81 -11.70 -0.64
C THR A 79 -1.92 -10.43 0.18
N ILE A 80 -3.13 -9.97 0.42
CA ILE A 80 -3.40 -8.76 1.17
C ILE A 80 -4.43 -9.02 2.27
N HIS A 81 -4.16 -8.51 3.46
CA HIS A 81 -5.16 -8.32 4.51
C HIS A 81 -5.84 -6.97 4.32
N TYR A 82 -7.15 -6.94 4.39
CA TYR A 82 -7.95 -5.74 4.28
C TYR A 82 -9.01 -5.68 5.34
N ALA A 83 -9.07 -4.57 6.08
CA ALA A 83 -10.09 -4.34 7.09
C ALA A 83 -10.84 -3.05 6.80
N HIS A 84 -12.16 -3.07 6.94
CA HIS A 84 -13.00 -1.95 6.56
C HIS A 84 -14.40 -2.01 7.15
N THR A 85 -15.09 -0.89 7.06
CA THR A 85 -16.53 -0.75 7.13
C THR A 85 -17.08 -0.34 5.75
N SER A 86 -18.24 0.33 5.70
CA SER A 86 -18.98 0.58 4.45
C SER A 86 -18.20 1.34 3.37
N HIS A 87 -17.40 2.36 3.73
CA HIS A 87 -16.62 3.10 2.72
C HIS A 87 -15.54 2.20 2.10
N GLY A 88 -14.86 1.41 2.92
CA GLY A 88 -13.85 0.49 2.40
C GLY A 88 -14.42 -0.61 1.50
N ASP A 89 -15.69 -0.98 1.68
CA ASP A 89 -16.39 -1.91 0.79
C ASP A 89 -16.31 -1.51 -0.69
N GLN A 90 -16.24 -0.22 -0.98
CA GLN A 90 -16.12 0.32 -2.33
C GLN A 90 -14.91 -0.22 -3.11
N VAL A 91 -13.79 -0.48 -2.42
CA VAL A 91 -12.56 -0.95 -3.08
C VAL A 91 -12.76 -2.36 -3.65
N TRP A 92 -13.20 -3.32 -2.81
CA TRP A 92 -13.34 -4.69 -3.28
C TRP A 92 -14.55 -4.87 -4.21
N GLN A 93 -15.62 -4.09 -4.03
CA GLN A 93 -16.77 -4.09 -4.95
C GLN A 93 -16.32 -3.68 -6.36
N GLY A 94 -15.55 -2.61 -6.45
CA GLY A 94 -14.98 -2.18 -7.72
C GLY A 94 -14.01 -3.22 -8.30
N VAL A 95 -13.17 -3.86 -7.48
CA VAL A 95 -12.23 -4.91 -7.92
C VAL A 95 -12.97 -6.13 -8.46
N SER A 96 -14.02 -6.58 -7.76
CA SER A 96 -14.87 -7.69 -8.22
C SER A 96 -15.61 -7.36 -9.50
N ASN A 97 -16.09 -6.11 -9.63
CA ASN A 97 -16.73 -5.65 -10.87
C ASN A 97 -15.74 -5.65 -12.05
N LEU A 98 -14.51 -5.16 -11.81
CA LEU A 98 -13.46 -5.14 -12.82
C LEU A 98 -13.08 -6.56 -13.29
N GLU A 99 -12.96 -7.53 -12.37
CA GLU A 99 -12.73 -8.94 -12.72
C GLU A 99 -13.85 -9.51 -13.58
N SER A 100 -15.11 -9.21 -13.25
CA SER A 100 -16.27 -9.71 -13.99
C SER A 100 -16.26 -9.24 -15.46
N GLN A 101 -15.72 -8.06 -15.73
CA GLN A 101 -15.59 -7.48 -17.07
C GLN A 101 -14.31 -7.96 -17.76
N TYR A 102 -13.24 -8.08 -17.02
CA TYR A 102 -11.90 -8.38 -17.52
C TYR A 102 -11.24 -9.50 -16.70
N PRO A 103 -11.40 -10.77 -17.07
CA PRO A 103 -10.87 -11.91 -16.32
C PRO A 103 -9.35 -11.90 -16.10
N LYS A 104 -8.60 -11.03 -16.81
CA LYS A 104 -7.17 -10.81 -16.55
C LYS A 104 -6.88 -10.24 -15.14
N TYR A 105 -7.87 -9.56 -14.52
CA TYR A 105 -7.77 -9.00 -13.17
C TYR A 105 -8.34 -9.95 -12.12
N ARG A 106 -7.92 -11.22 -12.15
CA ARG A 106 -8.40 -12.25 -11.24
C ARG A 106 -8.16 -11.88 -9.78
N PHE A 107 -9.24 -12.03 -9.00
CA PHE A 107 -9.29 -11.65 -7.61
C PHE A 107 -10.05 -12.69 -6.78
N ALA A 108 -9.48 -13.12 -5.67
CA ALA A 108 -10.09 -14.04 -4.72
C ALA A 108 -10.23 -13.38 -3.36
N ARG A 109 -11.47 -13.15 -2.94
CA ARG A 109 -11.79 -12.55 -1.67
C ARG A 109 -12.33 -13.59 -0.70
N ARG A 110 -11.95 -13.46 0.56
CA ARG A 110 -12.52 -14.23 1.65
C ARG A 110 -12.93 -13.29 2.78
N VAL A 111 -14.14 -13.50 3.29
CA VAL A 111 -14.72 -12.78 4.44
C VAL A 111 -15.00 -13.72 5.60
N ASP A 112 -14.66 -14.99 5.49
CA ASP A 112 -14.87 -15.97 6.54
C ASP A 112 -13.82 -15.83 7.62
N ALA A 113 -14.25 -15.44 8.81
CA ALA A 113 -13.41 -15.26 9.98
C ALA A 113 -12.63 -16.53 10.42
N THR A 114 -13.06 -17.72 10.01
CA THR A 114 -12.46 -18.97 10.47
C THR A 114 -11.39 -19.52 9.53
N GLU A 115 -11.40 -19.12 8.26
CA GLU A 115 -10.55 -19.72 7.24
C GLU A 115 -9.40 -18.82 6.74
N GLY A 116 -9.44 -17.51 7.05
CA GLY A 116 -8.39 -16.56 6.69
C GLY A 116 -8.18 -16.40 5.18
N LEU A 117 -6.93 -16.51 4.75
CA LEU A 117 -6.55 -16.26 3.36
C LEU A 117 -7.22 -17.24 2.39
N PRO A 118 -7.81 -16.76 1.26
CA PRO A 118 -8.32 -17.64 0.21
C PRO A 118 -7.23 -18.61 -0.29
N PRO A 119 -7.59 -19.85 -0.68
CA PRO A 119 -6.63 -20.78 -1.25
C PRO A 119 -6.02 -20.22 -2.54
N ALA A 120 -4.81 -20.69 -2.85
CA ALA A 120 -4.18 -20.35 -4.12
C ALA A 120 -4.96 -20.95 -5.29
N GLU A 121 -5.12 -20.19 -6.36
CA GLU A 121 -5.86 -20.59 -7.56
C GLU A 121 -4.93 -20.80 -8.76
N VAL A 122 -5.41 -21.58 -9.73
CA VAL A 122 -4.76 -21.77 -11.04
C VAL A 122 -5.77 -21.48 -12.14
N PRO A 123 -5.53 -20.45 -12.98
CA PRO A 123 -4.42 -19.48 -12.94
C PRO A 123 -4.48 -18.58 -11.71
N PRO A 124 -3.36 -17.91 -11.33
CA PRO A 124 -3.28 -17.12 -10.12
C PRO A 124 -4.32 -16.00 -10.04
N ALA A 125 -4.83 -15.76 -8.83
CA ALA A 125 -5.67 -14.60 -8.49
C ALA A 125 -5.02 -13.83 -7.32
N LEU A 126 -5.13 -12.50 -7.32
CA LEU A 126 -4.79 -11.70 -6.14
C LEU A 126 -5.70 -12.12 -4.99
N ARG A 127 -5.13 -12.51 -3.87
CA ARG A 127 -5.90 -13.02 -2.74
C ARG A 127 -6.04 -11.97 -1.65
N MET A 128 -7.28 -11.70 -1.26
CA MET A 128 -7.59 -10.77 -0.17
C MET A 128 -8.32 -11.52 0.96
N TYR A 129 -7.76 -11.40 2.14
CA TYR A 129 -8.51 -11.69 3.37
C TYR A 129 -9.12 -10.39 3.87
N ASP A 130 -10.44 -10.35 3.84
CA ASP A 130 -11.24 -9.17 4.16
C ASP A 130 -11.83 -9.35 5.57
N GLY A 131 -11.18 -8.74 6.53
CA GLY A 131 -11.56 -8.80 7.94
C GLY A 131 -10.49 -9.38 8.86
N ASN A 132 -10.90 -9.70 10.07
CA ASN A 132 -10.09 -10.36 11.07
C ASN A 132 -10.95 -11.18 12.04
N PRO A 133 -10.67 -12.45 12.30
CA PRO A 133 -11.46 -13.26 13.24
C PRO A 133 -11.51 -12.62 14.64
N PRO A 134 -12.67 -12.63 15.33
CA PRO A 134 -13.98 -13.12 14.86
C PRO A 134 -14.78 -12.08 14.04
N GLU A 135 -14.25 -10.90 13.79
CA GLU A 135 -14.91 -9.78 13.14
C GLU A 135 -14.39 -9.59 11.72
N THR A 136 -15.29 -9.40 10.76
CA THR A 136 -14.95 -9.16 9.36
C THR A 136 -15.33 -7.76 8.88
N TYR A 137 -16.06 -7.00 9.71
CA TYR A 137 -16.48 -5.64 9.44
C TYR A 137 -16.07 -4.77 10.62
N ILE A 138 -14.88 -4.17 10.54
CA ILE A 138 -14.25 -3.51 11.66
C ILE A 138 -13.56 -2.19 11.26
N GLU A 139 -13.59 -1.24 12.18
CA GLU A 139 -13.04 0.09 11.97
C GLU A 139 -11.50 0.10 12.06
N PRO A 140 -10.81 1.02 11.37
CA PRO A 140 -9.35 1.08 11.37
C PRO A 140 -8.74 1.21 12.76
N ASN A 141 -9.35 2.00 13.66
CA ASN A 141 -8.87 2.18 15.02
C ASN A 141 -8.78 0.87 15.81
N ASP A 142 -9.58 -0.15 15.45
CA ASP A 142 -9.52 -1.47 16.06
C ASP A 142 -8.25 -2.26 15.70
N TYR A 143 -7.40 -1.73 14.81
CA TYR A 143 -6.13 -2.33 14.42
C TYR A 143 -4.90 -1.57 14.92
N TRP A 144 -5.06 -0.33 15.41
CA TRP A 144 -3.91 0.47 15.81
C TRP A 144 -4.10 1.21 17.15
N GLU A 145 -5.33 1.44 17.58
CA GLU A 145 -5.61 2.19 18.79
C GLU A 145 -5.56 1.28 20.05
N GLY A 146 -4.80 1.69 21.05
CA GLY A 146 -4.60 0.90 22.26
C GLY A 146 -3.84 -0.41 22.02
N GLU A 147 -3.58 -1.16 23.09
CA GLU A 147 -2.83 -2.42 22.96
C GLU A 147 -3.66 -3.52 22.27
N SER A 148 -4.97 -3.60 22.55
CA SER A 148 -5.83 -4.60 21.90
C SER A 148 -5.92 -4.43 20.39
N GLY A 149 -5.95 -3.19 19.90
CA GLY A 149 -5.91 -2.93 18.46
C GLY A 149 -4.57 -3.32 17.84
N LYS A 150 -3.47 -2.95 18.51
CA LYS A 150 -2.12 -3.33 18.07
C LYS A 150 -1.92 -4.84 18.07
N ASP A 151 -2.42 -5.55 19.08
CA ASP A 151 -2.33 -7.01 19.14
C ASP A 151 -3.10 -7.65 17.99
N ARG A 152 -4.25 -7.12 17.61
CA ARG A 152 -5.01 -7.58 16.45
C ARG A 152 -4.22 -7.46 15.13
N THR A 153 -3.45 -6.40 14.97
CA THR A 153 -2.52 -6.25 13.83
C THR A 153 -1.37 -7.24 13.90
N ARG A 154 -0.81 -7.47 15.10
CA ARG A 154 0.24 -8.48 15.31
C ARG A 154 -0.26 -9.89 14.98
N ASP A 155 -1.48 -10.25 15.42
CA ASP A 155 -2.11 -11.54 15.10
C ASP A 155 -2.19 -11.77 13.59
N VAL A 156 -2.52 -10.73 12.80
CA VAL A 156 -2.52 -10.81 11.33
C VAL A 156 -1.10 -10.97 10.79
N ALA A 157 -0.16 -10.16 11.26
CA ALA A 157 1.22 -10.15 10.77
C ALA A 157 1.98 -11.43 11.11
N ASP A 158 1.78 -11.97 12.33
CA ASP A 158 2.43 -13.18 12.84
C ASP A 158 2.03 -14.44 12.05
N THR A 159 0.93 -14.41 11.32
CA THR A 159 0.59 -15.51 10.40
C THR A 159 1.63 -15.70 9.30
N GLY A 160 2.37 -14.64 8.93
CA GLY A 160 3.31 -14.66 7.81
C GLY A 160 2.65 -14.85 6.44
N HIS A 161 1.33 -14.73 6.34
CA HIS A 161 0.58 -15.03 5.12
C HIS A 161 0.45 -13.83 4.17
N TYR A 162 0.64 -12.61 4.67
CA TYR A 162 0.27 -11.41 3.94
C TYR A 162 1.50 -10.60 3.50
N HIS A 163 1.49 -10.19 2.23
CA HIS A 163 2.48 -9.24 1.69
C HIS A 163 2.17 -7.81 2.10
N ALA A 164 0.89 -7.50 2.35
CA ALA A 164 0.45 -6.18 2.77
C ALA A 164 -0.78 -6.24 3.68
N SER A 165 -0.95 -5.19 4.50
CA SER A 165 -2.15 -4.93 5.28
C SER A 165 -2.64 -3.51 5.02
N MET A 166 -3.95 -3.32 4.88
CA MET A 166 -4.61 -2.06 4.58
C MET A 166 -5.87 -1.92 5.44
N TRP A 167 -6.14 -0.71 5.95
CA TRP A 167 -7.34 -0.43 6.76
C TRP A 167 -8.03 0.81 6.24
N ALA A 168 -9.28 0.67 5.82
CA ALA A 168 -10.05 1.78 5.27
C ALA A 168 -10.81 2.54 6.36
N TRP A 169 -10.59 3.86 6.41
CA TRP A 169 -11.38 4.77 7.23
C TRP A 169 -12.87 4.75 6.83
N CYS A 170 -13.75 5.01 7.81
CA CYS A 170 -15.11 5.46 7.60
C CYS A 170 -15.18 6.96 7.96
N GLY A 171 -16.13 7.39 8.79
CA GLY A 171 -16.30 8.80 9.16
C GLY A 171 -15.29 9.39 10.17
N GLN A 172 -14.36 8.59 10.70
CA GLN A 172 -13.52 8.99 11.83
C GLN A 172 -12.62 10.21 11.55
N VAL A 173 -12.12 10.34 10.33
CA VAL A 173 -11.15 11.39 9.96
C VAL A 173 -11.80 12.78 9.97
N SER A 174 -13.10 12.91 9.67
CA SER A 174 -13.83 14.19 9.66
C SER A 174 -13.78 14.90 11.03
N GLY A 175 -13.85 14.15 12.12
CA GLY A 175 -13.75 14.65 13.49
C GLY A 175 -12.36 14.56 14.13
N ALA A 176 -11.37 14.00 13.44
CA ALA A 176 -10.07 13.71 14.01
C ALA A 176 -9.27 14.97 14.36
N SER A 177 -8.50 14.89 15.45
CA SER A 177 -7.46 15.86 15.75
C SER A 177 -6.16 15.54 14.99
N GLU A 178 -5.27 16.52 14.87
CA GLU A 178 -3.93 16.30 14.31
C GLU A 178 -3.15 15.25 15.11
N ALA A 179 -3.26 15.28 16.44
CA ALA A 179 -2.61 14.31 17.32
C ALA A 179 -3.16 12.89 17.13
N TYR A 180 -4.46 12.73 16.85
CA TYR A 180 -5.06 11.44 16.58
C TYR A 180 -4.50 10.83 15.28
N ILE A 181 -4.46 11.62 14.21
CA ILE A 181 -3.85 11.19 12.94
C ILE A 181 -2.35 10.91 13.12
N GLN A 182 -1.63 11.72 13.92
CA GLN A 182 -0.22 11.43 14.20
C GLN A 182 -0.04 10.09 14.91
N GLY A 183 -0.90 9.77 15.87
CA GLY A 183 -0.91 8.46 16.55
C GLY A 183 -1.08 7.28 15.56
N TYR A 184 -1.98 7.44 14.58
CA TYR A 184 -2.15 6.47 13.50
C TYR A 184 -0.85 6.30 12.68
N LEU A 185 -0.25 7.41 12.24
CA LEU A 185 0.97 7.40 11.44
C LEU A 185 2.16 6.76 12.19
N ASP A 186 2.33 7.12 13.47
CA ASP A 186 3.40 6.59 14.31
C ASP A 186 3.24 5.08 14.56
N THR A 187 2.00 4.62 14.73
CA THR A 187 1.71 3.20 14.97
C THR A 187 1.98 2.36 13.72
N LEU A 188 1.56 2.83 12.53
CA LEU A 188 1.90 2.12 11.29
C LEU A 188 3.41 2.07 11.06
N TYR A 189 4.11 3.16 11.35
CA TYR A 189 5.58 3.18 11.27
C TYR A 189 6.24 2.18 12.23
N ALA A 190 5.70 2.05 13.45
CA ALA A 190 6.19 1.05 14.40
C ALA A 190 5.98 -0.38 13.87
N PHE A 191 4.83 -0.66 13.28
CA PHE A 191 4.56 -1.96 12.65
C PHE A 191 5.45 -2.25 11.44
N GLU A 192 5.77 -1.27 10.61
CA GLU A 192 6.74 -1.45 9.52
C GLU A 192 8.12 -1.85 10.02
N THR A 193 8.49 -1.38 11.22
CA THR A 193 9.75 -1.74 11.87
C THR A 193 9.68 -3.13 12.50
N GLU A 194 8.55 -3.47 13.11
CA GLU A 194 8.29 -4.75 13.77
C GLU A 194 8.14 -5.88 12.73
N TYR A 195 7.50 -5.59 11.58
CA TYR A 195 7.20 -6.55 10.51
C TYR A 195 7.77 -6.11 9.15
N PRO A 196 9.09 -6.08 8.95
CA PRO A 196 9.70 -5.53 7.73
C PRO A 196 9.39 -6.35 6.45
N ALA A 197 8.87 -7.55 6.57
CA ALA A 197 8.44 -8.39 5.45
C ALA A 197 7.02 -8.06 4.96
N MET A 198 6.19 -7.36 5.76
CA MET A 198 4.84 -6.95 5.41
C MET A 198 4.80 -5.45 5.13
N ARG A 199 4.07 -5.04 4.11
CA ARG A 199 3.83 -3.62 3.80
C ARG A 199 2.55 -3.15 4.48
N PHE A 200 2.62 -2.00 5.16
CA PHE A 200 1.44 -1.33 5.67
C PHE A 200 1.03 -0.24 4.69
N ILE A 201 -0.23 -0.28 4.25
CA ILE A 201 -0.78 0.67 3.29
C ILE A 201 -1.57 1.71 4.07
N TYR A 202 -1.08 2.94 4.05
CA TYR A 202 -1.75 4.09 4.63
C TYR A 202 -2.96 4.46 3.78
N MET A 203 -4.01 5.03 4.39
CA MET A 203 -5.19 5.48 3.67
C MET A 203 -5.63 6.86 4.14
N THR A 204 -6.14 7.68 3.22
CA THR A 204 -6.92 8.87 3.57
C THR A 204 -8.38 8.50 3.85
N GLY A 205 -9.10 9.37 4.57
CA GLY A 205 -10.56 9.24 4.72
C GLY A 205 -11.29 9.62 3.42
N HIS A 206 -12.60 9.41 3.39
CA HIS A 206 -13.48 9.79 2.27
C HIS A 206 -13.70 11.32 2.19
N LEU A 207 -14.44 11.83 1.19
CA LEU A 207 -14.90 13.22 1.15
C LEU A 207 -16.15 13.42 2.03
N ASP A 208 -16.31 14.63 2.60
CA ASP A 208 -17.43 14.98 3.47
C ASP A 208 -18.11 16.32 3.11
N GLY A 209 -17.82 16.85 1.93
CA GLY A 209 -18.36 18.14 1.49
C GLY A 209 -17.69 19.37 2.10
N GLY A 210 -16.70 19.19 2.98
CA GLY A 210 -16.02 20.30 3.68
C GLY A 210 -15.06 21.14 2.82
N GLY A 211 -14.79 20.72 1.58
CA GLY A 211 -13.89 21.42 0.67
C GLY A 211 -12.43 21.47 1.16
N SER A 212 -11.62 22.30 0.50
CA SER A 212 -10.17 22.39 0.78
C SER A 212 -9.82 22.95 2.16
N THR A 213 -10.75 23.60 2.85
CA THR A 213 -10.57 24.16 4.20
C THR A 213 -11.20 23.28 5.30
N GLY A 214 -11.91 22.23 4.94
CA GLY A 214 -12.55 21.30 5.87
C GLY A 214 -11.54 20.51 6.70
N ASN A 215 -11.94 20.14 7.93
CA ASN A 215 -11.05 19.39 8.84
C ASN A 215 -10.59 18.08 8.21
N LEU A 216 -11.47 17.33 7.58
CA LEU A 216 -11.15 16.08 6.88
C LEU A 216 -10.04 16.30 5.84
N HIS A 217 -10.17 17.32 4.98
CA HIS A 217 -9.16 17.62 3.97
C HIS A 217 -7.80 17.92 4.62
N LEU A 218 -7.76 18.73 5.69
CA LEU A 218 -6.52 19.03 6.40
C LEU A 218 -5.86 17.79 7.02
N LYS A 219 -6.65 16.86 7.56
CA LYS A 219 -6.14 15.59 8.09
C LYS A 219 -5.67 14.65 6.99
N ASN A 220 -6.37 14.58 5.88
CA ASN A 220 -5.91 13.86 4.69
C ASN A 220 -4.59 14.44 4.16
N GLN A 221 -4.40 15.76 4.20
CA GLN A 221 -3.12 16.38 3.83
C GLN A 221 -1.98 16.00 4.80
N GLN A 222 -2.26 15.88 6.09
CA GLN A 222 -1.27 15.38 7.07
C GLN A 222 -0.79 13.97 6.69
N ILE A 223 -1.73 13.07 6.36
CA ILE A 223 -1.41 11.71 5.89
C ILE A 223 -0.59 11.74 4.60
N ARG A 224 -1.01 12.51 3.59
CA ARG A 224 -0.31 12.65 2.29
C ARG A 224 1.12 13.14 2.45
N HIS A 225 1.30 14.21 3.23
CA HIS A 225 2.63 14.78 3.48
C HIS A 225 3.54 13.77 4.17
N TYR A 226 3.03 13.08 5.20
CA TYR A 226 3.79 12.05 5.89
C TYR A 226 4.22 10.93 4.94
N CYS A 227 3.29 10.40 4.15
CA CYS A 227 3.56 9.29 3.23
C CYS A 227 4.59 9.68 2.16
N SER A 228 4.44 10.87 1.57
CA SER A 228 5.39 11.38 0.57
C SER A 228 6.78 11.61 1.14
N ALA A 229 6.87 12.22 2.33
CA ALA A 229 8.15 12.54 2.98
C ALA A 229 8.91 11.29 3.46
N ASN A 230 8.19 10.20 3.77
CA ASN A 230 8.75 8.99 4.37
C ASN A 230 8.70 7.77 3.42
N ASN A 231 8.47 7.98 2.12
CA ASN A 231 8.46 6.93 1.08
C ASN A 231 7.50 5.77 1.41
N LYS A 232 6.28 6.12 1.87
CA LYS A 232 5.26 5.15 2.26
C LYS A 232 4.39 4.71 1.08
N VAL A 233 3.57 3.70 1.33
CA VAL A 233 2.51 3.27 0.41
C VAL A 233 1.21 3.90 0.86
N LEU A 234 0.59 4.72 0.02
CA LEU A 234 -0.68 5.40 0.30
C LEU A 234 -1.73 5.01 -0.74
N PHE A 235 -2.88 4.55 -0.28
CA PHE A 235 -4.10 4.51 -1.07
C PHE A 235 -4.90 5.78 -0.76
N ASP A 236 -4.85 6.74 -1.68
CA ASP A 236 -5.43 8.07 -1.46
C ASP A 236 -6.91 8.12 -1.84
N PHE A 237 -7.72 7.55 -0.95
CA PHE A 237 -9.15 7.35 -1.14
C PHE A 237 -9.88 8.67 -1.45
N ALA A 238 -9.63 9.73 -0.67
CA ALA A 238 -10.24 11.04 -0.87
C ALA A 238 -9.79 11.74 -2.16
N ASP A 239 -8.56 11.47 -2.62
CA ASP A 239 -8.10 12.04 -3.89
C ASP A 239 -8.84 11.39 -5.06
N ILE A 240 -9.01 10.06 -5.05
CA ILE A 240 -9.76 9.37 -6.08
C ILE A 240 -11.22 9.85 -6.13
N GLU A 241 -11.82 10.15 -4.97
CA GLU A 241 -13.22 10.59 -4.87
C GLU A 241 -13.48 12.02 -5.38
N ARG A 242 -12.47 12.85 -5.46
CA ARG A 242 -12.64 14.27 -5.83
C ARG A 242 -12.45 14.55 -7.32
N TYR A 243 -11.89 13.61 -8.07
CA TYR A 243 -11.62 13.80 -9.49
C TYR A 243 -12.53 12.93 -10.36
N ASP A 244 -12.93 13.46 -11.53
CA ASP A 244 -13.46 12.60 -12.58
C ASP A 244 -12.33 11.88 -13.33
N PRO A 245 -12.64 10.90 -14.19
CA PRO A 245 -11.62 10.18 -14.96
C PRO A 245 -10.75 11.06 -15.87
N GLU A 246 -11.20 12.27 -16.22
CA GLU A 246 -10.48 13.24 -17.05
C GLU A 246 -9.62 14.19 -16.23
N GLY A 247 -9.75 14.17 -14.89
CA GLY A 247 -8.95 14.96 -13.96
C GLY A 247 -9.57 16.29 -13.58
N THR A 248 -10.88 16.47 -13.75
CA THR A 248 -11.62 17.63 -13.21
C THR A 248 -11.75 17.46 -11.69
N ASP A 249 -11.35 18.49 -10.94
CA ASP A 249 -11.37 18.52 -9.47
C ASP A 249 -12.65 19.14 -8.93
N PHE A 250 -13.37 18.43 -8.10
CA PHE A 250 -14.63 18.86 -7.48
C PHE A 250 -14.50 19.27 -6.00
N LEU A 251 -13.29 19.24 -5.42
CA LEU A 251 -13.08 19.53 -4.01
C LEU A 251 -13.62 20.90 -3.59
N ASP A 252 -13.26 21.95 -4.32
CA ASP A 252 -13.66 23.32 -3.98
C ASP A 252 -15.13 23.63 -4.32
N LEU A 253 -15.80 22.71 -5.00
CA LEU A 253 -17.25 22.72 -5.17
C LEU A 253 -17.98 22.05 -3.99
N GLY A 254 -17.24 21.56 -2.98
CA GLY A 254 -17.78 20.88 -1.83
C GLY A 254 -18.28 19.46 -2.16
N ALA A 255 -17.53 18.75 -3.01
CA ALA A 255 -17.88 17.37 -3.31
C ALA A 255 -17.79 16.48 -2.06
N ASP A 256 -18.77 15.58 -1.92
CA ASP A 256 -18.84 14.56 -0.88
C ASP A 256 -18.60 13.14 -1.43
N ASP A 257 -18.67 12.14 -0.56
CA ASP A 257 -18.47 10.72 -0.88
C ASP A 257 -19.51 10.15 -1.85
N GLU A 258 -20.72 10.74 -1.90
CA GLU A 258 -21.77 10.40 -2.88
C GLU A 258 -21.53 10.98 -4.27
N CYS A 259 -20.42 11.72 -4.49
CA CYS A 259 -20.12 12.49 -5.69
C CYS A 259 -21.04 13.70 -5.88
N ASP A 260 -21.71 14.13 -4.81
CA ASP A 260 -22.61 15.27 -4.85
C ASP A 260 -21.84 16.59 -4.61
N TYR A 261 -22.26 17.66 -5.27
CA TYR A 261 -21.76 19.02 -5.05
C TYR A 261 -22.86 20.04 -5.28
N TRP A 262 -22.65 21.31 -4.89
CA TRP A 262 -23.70 22.34 -4.92
C TRP A 262 -23.24 23.60 -5.63
N ILE A 263 -24.08 24.11 -6.53
CA ILE A 263 -23.90 25.42 -7.14
C ILE A 263 -25.18 26.25 -6.94
N GLY A 264 -25.08 27.41 -6.27
CA GLY A 264 -26.19 28.27 -6.03
C GLY A 264 -27.37 27.63 -5.28
N GLY A 265 -27.09 26.66 -4.40
CA GLY A 265 -28.10 25.88 -3.66
C GLY A 265 -28.74 24.73 -4.42
N THR A 266 -28.32 24.50 -5.66
CA THR A 266 -28.75 23.34 -6.45
C THR A 266 -27.74 22.21 -6.30
N LYS A 267 -28.25 21.01 -6.01
CA LYS A 267 -27.45 19.78 -5.90
C LYS A 267 -27.20 19.20 -7.28
N TYR A 268 -25.97 18.82 -7.53
CA TYR A 268 -25.50 18.09 -8.71
C TYR A 268 -24.74 16.86 -8.29
N ASN A 269 -24.63 15.89 -9.18
CA ASN A 269 -23.78 14.69 -8.98
C ASN A 269 -22.80 14.59 -10.15
N TRP A 270 -21.51 14.75 -9.88
CA TRP A 270 -20.51 14.79 -10.93
C TRP A 270 -20.30 13.44 -11.62
N ALA A 271 -20.44 12.33 -10.87
CA ALA A 271 -20.28 10.99 -11.44
C ALA A 271 -21.44 10.65 -12.40
N ASP A 272 -22.69 10.98 -12.03
CA ASP A 272 -23.85 10.80 -12.89
C ASP A 272 -23.74 11.66 -14.17
N GLN A 273 -23.27 12.91 -14.02
CA GLN A 273 -23.05 13.83 -15.15
C GLN A 273 -21.96 13.30 -16.10
N TRP A 274 -20.85 12.83 -15.52
CA TRP A 274 -19.76 12.27 -16.31
C TRP A 274 -20.22 11.01 -17.08
N CYS A 275 -20.92 10.09 -16.42
CA CYS A 275 -21.45 8.90 -17.06
C CYS A 275 -22.49 9.19 -18.13
N ALA A 276 -23.32 10.21 -17.94
CA ALA A 276 -24.27 10.64 -18.97
C ALA A 276 -23.56 11.19 -20.23
N ALA A 277 -22.44 11.86 -20.05
CA ALA A 277 -21.60 12.37 -21.14
C ALA A 277 -20.76 11.27 -21.83
N HIS A 278 -20.53 10.13 -21.17
CA HIS A 278 -19.67 9.05 -21.66
C HIS A 278 -20.42 7.70 -21.70
N PRO A 279 -21.50 7.59 -22.51
CA PRO A 279 -22.30 6.36 -22.57
C PRO A 279 -21.46 5.17 -23.02
N GLY A 280 -21.56 4.07 -22.28
CA GLY A 280 -20.80 2.84 -22.56
C GLY A 280 -19.38 2.80 -21.98
N SER A 281 -18.98 3.80 -21.20
CA SER A 281 -17.70 3.79 -20.51
C SER A 281 -17.66 2.72 -19.41
N ASP A 282 -16.55 1.99 -19.34
CA ASP A 282 -16.30 0.98 -18.31
C ASP A 282 -16.22 1.56 -16.88
N PHE A 283 -15.98 2.84 -16.75
CA PHE A 283 -16.06 3.53 -15.46
C PHE A 283 -17.49 3.58 -14.92
N CYS A 284 -18.49 3.51 -15.81
CA CYS A 284 -19.91 3.63 -15.46
C CYS A 284 -20.62 2.29 -15.31
N LEU A 285 -19.88 1.17 -15.41
CA LEU A 285 -20.45 -0.15 -15.19
C LEU A 285 -21.00 -0.29 -13.79
N SER A 286 -22.24 -0.76 -13.70
CA SER A 286 -22.95 -0.86 -12.44
C SER A 286 -22.28 -1.85 -11.47
N CYS A 287 -22.07 -1.41 -10.24
CA CYS A 287 -21.72 -2.26 -9.09
C CYS A 287 -22.36 -1.69 -7.83
N ALA A 288 -22.46 -2.49 -6.80
CA ALA A 288 -22.78 -1.99 -5.47
C ALA A 288 -21.65 -1.08 -5.01
N CYS A 289 -21.97 0.13 -4.53
CA CYS A 289 -20.98 1.12 -4.14
C CYS A 289 -21.52 1.88 -2.92
N SER A 290 -21.23 1.39 -1.72
CA SER A 290 -21.75 1.95 -0.47
C SER A 290 -21.33 3.42 -0.34
N HIS A 291 -22.27 4.30 -0.06
CA HIS A 291 -22.04 5.76 0.08
C HIS A 291 -21.42 6.44 -1.14
N SER A 292 -21.54 5.87 -2.36
CA SER A 292 -20.98 6.49 -3.55
C SER A 292 -21.65 6.02 -4.85
N ARG A 293 -21.11 6.44 -5.98
CA ARG A 293 -21.54 6.00 -7.31
C ARG A 293 -20.63 4.89 -7.84
N ALA A 294 -21.18 4.03 -8.70
CA ALA A 294 -20.43 2.93 -9.33
C ALA A 294 -19.13 3.40 -10.00
N LEU A 295 -19.13 4.58 -10.60
CA LEU A 295 -17.94 5.22 -11.19
C LEU A 295 -16.79 5.29 -10.17
N ASN A 296 -17.05 5.74 -8.95
CA ASN A 296 -16.05 5.88 -7.90
C ASN A 296 -15.46 4.52 -7.48
N CYS A 297 -16.31 3.49 -7.32
CA CYS A 297 -15.84 2.13 -7.05
C CYS A 297 -14.94 1.61 -8.19
N ASN A 298 -15.33 1.84 -9.45
CA ASN A 298 -14.56 1.43 -10.62
C ASN A 298 -13.23 2.18 -10.74
N MET A 299 -13.15 3.43 -10.29
CA MET A 299 -11.90 4.19 -10.20
C MET A 299 -11.00 3.63 -9.09
N LYS A 300 -11.54 3.35 -7.91
CA LYS A 300 -10.80 2.76 -6.78
C LYS A 300 -10.21 1.41 -7.14
N ALA A 301 -10.94 0.58 -7.87
CA ALA A 301 -10.42 -0.70 -8.36
C ALA A 301 -9.19 -0.53 -9.26
N ARG A 302 -9.19 0.46 -10.14
CA ARG A 302 -8.07 0.74 -11.04
C ARG A 302 -6.85 1.25 -10.28
N ALA A 303 -7.04 2.16 -9.33
CA ALA A 303 -5.99 2.64 -8.43
C ALA A 303 -5.43 1.51 -7.57
N PHE A 304 -6.28 0.61 -7.06
CA PHE A 304 -5.89 -0.56 -6.29
C PHE A 304 -4.99 -1.50 -7.10
N TRP A 305 -5.38 -1.88 -8.32
CA TRP A 305 -4.55 -2.74 -9.17
C TRP A 305 -3.24 -2.07 -9.58
N TRP A 306 -3.27 -0.77 -9.83
CA TRP A 306 -2.04 0.00 -10.06
C TRP A 306 -1.09 -0.09 -8.86
N MET A 307 -1.61 0.12 -7.65
CA MET A 307 -0.84 0.00 -6.40
C MET A 307 -0.27 -1.41 -6.23
N MET A 308 -1.08 -2.44 -6.46
CA MET A 308 -0.62 -3.83 -6.35
C MET A 308 0.48 -4.16 -7.37
N ALA A 309 0.41 -3.65 -8.58
CA ALA A 309 1.48 -3.79 -9.57
C ALA A 309 2.78 -3.07 -9.12
N ARG A 310 2.67 -1.87 -8.50
CA ARG A 310 3.79 -1.15 -7.91
C ARG A 310 4.42 -1.95 -6.75
N LEU A 311 3.63 -2.50 -5.87
CA LEU A 311 4.07 -3.36 -4.76
C LEU A 311 4.73 -4.65 -5.27
N ALA A 312 4.29 -5.17 -6.39
CA ALA A 312 4.90 -6.33 -7.05
C ALA A 312 6.25 -6.01 -7.73
N GLY A 313 6.66 -4.73 -7.78
CA GLY A 313 7.96 -4.27 -8.26
C GLY A 313 7.93 -3.43 -9.54
N TRP A 314 6.77 -3.11 -10.09
CA TRP A 314 6.68 -2.19 -11.24
C TRP A 314 7.09 -0.77 -10.84
N ASN A 315 7.93 -0.14 -11.64
CA ASN A 315 8.40 1.24 -11.37
C ASN A 315 7.39 2.33 -11.75
N GLY A 316 6.20 1.97 -12.26
CA GLY A 316 5.18 2.93 -12.67
C GLY A 316 5.35 3.47 -14.10
N GLN A 317 6.40 3.08 -14.80
CA GLN A 317 6.67 3.54 -16.17
C GLN A 317 6.14 2.56 -17.20
N ALA A 318 5.69 3.08 -18.34
CA ALA A 318 5.40 2.23 -19.49
C ALA A 318 6.68 1.49 -19.93
N PRO A 319 6.56 0.27 -20.49
CA PRO A 319 7.71 -0.42 -21.07
C PRO A 319 8.40 0.51 -22.08
N SER A 320 9.70 0.70 -21.94
CA SER A 320 10.49 1.37 -22.98
C SER A 320 10.43 0.48 -24.23
N VAL A 321 9.77 0.94 -25.28
CA VAL A 321 9.89 0.30 -26.58
C VAL A 321 11.35 0.48 -27.02
N PRO A 322 12.11 -0.59 -27.25
CA PRO A 322 13.45 -0.44 -27.81
C PRO A 322 13.33 0.31 -29.15
N LEU A 323 14.01 1.44 -29.29
CA LEU A 323 14.11 2.09 -30.59
C LEU A 323 14.66 1.05 -31.56
N PRO A 324 14.03 0.84 -32.76
CA PRO A 324 14.60 -0.03 -33.76
C PRO A 324 16.01 0.48 -34.06
N LEU A 325 16.99 -0.42 -33.97
CA LEU A 325 18.35 -0.11 -34.40
C LEU A 325 18.26 0.20 -35.90
N ILE A 326 18.30 1.48 -36.25
CA ILE A 326 18.43 1.88 -37.64
C ILE A 326 19.88 1.58 -37.98
N LEU A 327 20.13 0.41 -38.57
CA LEU A 327 21.39 0.13 -39.25
C LEU A 327 21.39 1.02 -40.51
N PHE A 328 22.21 2.01 -40.50
CA PHE A 328 22.58 2.72 -41.72
C PHE A 328 23.55 1.79 -42.50
N ASP A 329 23.12 1.28 -43.61
CA ASP A 329 23.97 0.62 -44.62
C ASP A 329 24.85 1.65 -45.34
#